data_7c9f1ccd2e98033a56a102f2cb6ab85b
#
_entry.id   7c9f1ccd2e98033a56a102f2cb6ab85b
#
_cell.length_a   1.000
_cell.length_b   1.000
_cell.length_c   1.000
_cell.angle_alpha   90.00
_cell.angle_beta   90.00
_cell.angle_gamma   90.00
#
_symmetry.space_group_name_H-M   'P 1'
#
loop_
_entity.id
_entity.type
_entity.pdbx_description
1 polymer ?
#
loop_
_entity_poly.entity_id
_entity_poly.type
_entity_poly.pdbx_seq_one_letter_code
_entity_poly.pdbx_strand_id
1 'polypeptide(L)'
;MLLENCNLHTILDLPSGVFTGAGVKTVVLFFTKGEPTEKIWYYQVDKHFTKTQPLTEADMEEFLTLQKTQAESEHSWTIDVSTLDEACDLSVKNPNKVEEVDERTPSEIAESIFALNSENQTLIDEILEMVK
;
A
#
# COMPACT_ATOMS: atom_id res chain seq x y z
N MET A 1 14.26 3.10 -23.84
CA MET A 1 13.38 2.88 -22.68
C MET A 1 14.01 1.90 -21.72
N LEU A 2 13.74 2.04 -20.41
CA LEU A 2 14.32 1.18 -19.37
C LEU A 2 14.00 -0.30 -19.57
N LEU A 3 12.74 -0.62 -19.91
CA LEU A 3 12.28 -2.00 -20.09
C LEU A 3 12.89 -2.72 -21.30
N GLU A 4 13.34 -1.98 -22.29
CA GLU A 4 13.94 -2.53 -23.50
C GLU A 4 15.45 -2.76 -23.37
N ASN A 5 16.13 -1.88 -22.65
CA ASN A 5 17.57 -1.85 -22.50
C ASN A 5 18.08 -2.43 -21.18
N CYS A 6 17.20 -2.59 -20.21
CA CYS A 6 17.52 -3.08 -18.89
C CYS A 6 16.47 -4.08 -18.44
N ASN A 7 16.89 -5.11 -17.71
CA ASN A 7 15.98 -6.03 -17.05
C ASN A 7 15.56 -5.44 -15.69
N LEU A 8 14.40 -4.82 -15.66
CA LEU A 8 13.76 -4.35 -14.44
C LEU A 8 13.10 -5.54 -13.75
N HIS A 9 13.82 -6.21 -12.88
CA HIS A 9 13.37 -7.47 -12.28
C HIS A 9 12.60 -7.28 -10.97
N THR A 10 12.77 -6.15 -10.28
CA THR A 10 12.16 -5.94 -8.95
C THR A 10 11.74 -4.49 -8.77
N ILE A 11 10.54 -4.28 -8.27
CA ILE A 11 10.03 -2.98 -7.84
C ILE A 11 9.63 -3.07 -6.37
N LEU A 12 10.22 -2.22 -5.55
CA LEU A 12 9.88 -2.07 -4.13
C LEU A 12 9.02 -0.81 -3.96
N ASP A 13 7.78 -0.98 -3.58
CA ASP A 13 6.85 0.10 -3.30
C ASP A 13 6.84 0.42 -1.81
N LEU A 14 7.32 1.60 -1.46
CA LEU A 14 7.40 2.09 -0.09
C LEU A 14 6.27 3.08 0.20
N PRO A 15 5.55 2.93 1.33
CA PRO A 15 4.49 3.87 1.69
C PRO A 15 5.04 5.23 2.08
N SER A 16 4.16 6.21 2.21
CA SER A 16 4.53 7.52 2.75
C SER A 16 5.02 7.41 4.19
N GLY A 17 5.92 8.30 4.59
CA GLY A 17 6.46 8.36 5.95
C GLY A 17 7.73 7.53 6.18
N VAL A 18 8.21 6.78 5.21
CA VAL A 18 9.47 6.02 5.31
C VAL A 18 10.67 6.96 5.44
N PHE A 19 10.66 8.05 4.70
CA PHE A 19 11.69 9.07 4.79
C PHE A 19 11.24 10.22 5.69
N THR A 20 12.05 10.52 6.69
CA THR A 20 11.77 11.59 7.65
C THR A 20 11.67 12.95 6.95
N GLY A 21 10.56 13.62 7.14
CA GLY A 21 10.31 14.94 6.54
C GLY A 21 9.73 14.92 5.12
N ALA A 22 9.58 13.75 4.52
CA ALA A 22 8.95 13.59 3.22
C ALA A 22 7.66 12.78 3.35
N GLY A 23 6.51 13.42 3.19
CA GLY A 23 5.19 12.76 3.22
C GLY A 23 4.81 12.16 1.86
N VAL A 24 5.79 11.71 1.08
CA VAL A 24 5.59 11.17 -0.27
C VAL A 24 5.83 9.67 -0.34
N LYS A 25 5.06 9.02 -1.18
CA LYS A 25 5.24 7.61 -1.52
C LYS A 25 6.46 7.48 -2.42
N THR A 26 7.29 6.48 -2.17
CA THR A 26 8.54 6.25 -2.92
C THR A 26 8.56 4.85 -3.51
N VAL A 27 9.13 4.74 -4.70
CA VAL A 27 9.31 3.46 -5.39
C VAL A 27 10.79 3.27 -5.70
N VAL A 28 11.33 2.09 -5.37
CA VAL A 28 12.72 1.73 -5.67
C VAL A 28 12.73 0.70 -6.79
N LEU A 29 13.50 0.97 -7.83
CA LEU A 29 13.62 0.11 -9.00
C LEU A 29 14.97 -0.62 -8.99
N PHE A 30 14.94 -1.94 -9.09
CA PHE A 30 16.13 -2.78 -9.22
C PHE A 30 16.21 -3.35 -10.62
N PHE A 31 17.26 -3.01 -11.35
CA PHE A 31 17.40 -3.43 -12.73
C PHE A 31 18.83 -3.83 -13.07
N THR A 32 18.98 -4.69 -14.07
CA THR A 32 20.26 -5.12 -14.64
C THR A 32 20.36 -4.62 -16.08
N LYS A 33 21.42 -3.91 -16.41
CA LYS A 33 21.62 -3.38 -17.75
C LYS A 33 22.07 -4.47 -18.72
N GLY A 34 21.54 -4.44 -19.93
CA GLY A 34 21.98 -5.28 -21.04
C GLY A 34 20.97 -6.34 -21.49
N GLU A 35 19.86 -6.49 -20.77
CA GLU A 35 18.81 -7.45 -21.10
C GLU A 35 17.44 -6.76 -21.08
N PRO A 36 16.49 -7.18 -21.93
CA PRO A 36 15.13 -6.67 -21.87
C PRO A 36 14.39 -7.22 -20.65
N THR A 37 13.39 -6.48 -20.18
CA THR A 37 12.54 -6.90 -19.09
C THR A 37 11.45 -7.85 -19.60
N GLU A 38 11.34 -9.02 -19.01
CA GLU A 38 10.28 -9.98 -19.32
C GLU A 38 9.22 -10.00 -18.25
N LYS A 39 9.64 -10.09 -16.99
CA LYS A 39 8.77 -10.13 -15.82
C LYS A 39 9.28 -9.19 -14.76
N ILE A 40 8.34 -8.60 -14.00
CA ILE A 40 8.64 -7.69 -12.90
C ILE A 40 8.04 -8.25 -11.63
N TRP A 41 8.87 -8.44 -10.61
CA TRP A 41 8.42 -8.82 -9.29
C TRP A 41 8.18 -7.56 -8.45
N TYR A 42 6.96 -7.39 -7.94
CA TYR A 42 6.56 -6.29 -7.09
C TYR A 42 6.54 -6.71 -5.62
N TYR A 43 7.03 -5.84 -4.78
CA TYR A 43 6.85 -5.95 -3.34
C TYR A 43 6.31 -4.63 -2.80
N GLN A 44 5.18 -4.69 -2.12
CA GLN A 44 4.55 -3.55 -1.48
C GLN A 44 4.67 -3.65 0.03
N VAL A 45 5.30 -2.66 0.65
CA VAL A 45 5.36 -2.57 2.11
C VAL A 45 4.04 -1.96 2.60
N ASP A 46 3.24 -2.76 3.28
CA ASP A 46 1.94 -2.34 3.80
C ASP A 46 2.04 -2.07 5.31
N LYS A 47 2.82 -1.08 5.67
CA LYS A 47 3.03 -0.64 7.05
C LYS A 47 3.07 0.88 7.10
N HIS A 48 2.47 1.43 8.14
CA HIS A 48 2.51 2.87 8.36
C HIS A 48 3.78 3.25 9.13
N PHE A 49 4.60 4.11 8.54
CA PHE A 49 5.82 4.62 9.16
C PHE A 49 5.65 6.04 9.69
N THR A 50 6.22 6.30 10.84
CA THR A 50 6.23 7.61 11.47
C THR A 50 7.63 7.93 12.01
N LYS A 51 7.83 9.15 12.51
CA LYS A 51 9.10 9.52 13.15
C LYS A 51 9.44 8.64 14.35
N THR A 52 8.42 8.12 15.03
CA THR A 52 8.58 7.26 16.21
C THR A 52 8.67 5.77 15.84
N GLN A 53 8.22 5.43 14.64
CA GLN A 53 8.27 4.07 14.08
C GLN A 53 8.86 4.09 12.68
N PRO A 54 10.17 4.29 12.55
CA PRO A 54 10.83 4.30 11.23
C PRO A 54 10.95 2.89 10.65
N LEU A 55 11.30 2.84 9.37
CA LEU A 55 11.63 1.59 8.69
C LEU A 55 12.83 0.91 9.38
N THR A 56 12.67 -0.36 9.74
CA THR A 56 13.71 -1.15 10.39
C THR A 56 14.22 -2.27 9.50
N GLU A 57 15.36 -2.84 9.85
CA GLU A 57 15.90 -4.02 9.14
C GLU A 57 14.93 -5.20 9.14
N ALA A 58 14.22 -5.42 10.24
CA ALA A 58 13.21 -6.46 10.34
C ALA A 58 12.09 -6.31 9.31
N ASP A 59 11.70 -5.09 9.00
CA ASP A 59 10.69 -4.82 7.97
C ASP A 59 11.18 -5.18 6.55
N MET A 60 12.50 -5.17 6.36
CA MET A 60 13.11 -5.51 5.07
C MET A 60 13.57 -6.97 4.96
N GLU A 61 13.63 -7.71 6.06
CA GLU A 61 14.05 -9.13 6.04
C GLU A 61 13.12 -9.98 5.17
N GLU A 62 11.83 -9.78 5.29
CA GLU A 62 10.84 -10.47 4.45
C GLU A 62 11.05 -10.14 2.97
N PHE A 63 11.23 -8.86 2.66
CA PHE A 63 11.54 -8.43 1.29
C PHE A 63 12.80 -9.09 0.74
N LEU A 64 13.89 -9.09 1.50
CA LEU A 64 15.16 -9.67 1.08
C LEU A 64 15.06 -11.19 0.91
N THR A 65 14.30 -11.86 1.76
CA THR A 65 14.06 -13.30 1.67
C THR A 65 13.24 -13.64 0.43
N LEU A 66 12.15 -12.92 0.22
CA LEU A 66 11.27 -13.12 -0.92
C LEU A 66 11.94 -12.71 -2.25
N GLN A 67 12.77 -11.66 -2.24
CA GLN A 67 13.48 -11.19 -3.43
C GLN A 67 14.40 -12.27 -4.04
N LYS A 68 15.04 -13.08 -3.20
CA LYS A 68 15.93 -14.16 -3.66
C LYS A 68 15.21 -15.21 -4.48
N THR A 69 13.97 -15.50 -4.13
CA THR A 69 13.13 -16.48 -4.79
C THR A 69 12.07 -15.86 -5.69
N GLN A 70 11.87 -14.54 -5.60
CA GLN A 70 10.78 -13.81 -6.25
C GLN A 70 9.42 -14.46 -5.99
N ALA A 71 9.21 -14.91 -4.75
CA ALA A 71 8.00 -15.59 -4.35
C ALA A 71 6.80 -14.64 -4.25
N GLU A 72 5.64 -15.17 -4.53
CA GLU A 72 4.38 -14.42 -4.36
C GLU A 72 3.90 -14.54 -2.90
N SER A 73 3.38 -13.42 -2.37
CA SER A 73 2.79 -13.34 -1.04
C SER A 73 1.66 -12.31 -1.02
N GLU A 74 1.09 -12.05 0.14
CA GLU A 74 0.07 -10.99 0.29
C GLU A 74 0.60 -9.60 -0.11
N HIS A 75 1.90 -9.39 -0.01
CA HIS A 75 2.57 -8.13 -0.30
C HIS A 75 3.40 -8.17 -1.59
N SER A 76 3.53 -9.32 -2.24
CA SER A 76 4.35 -9.47 -3.44
C SER A 76 3.64 -10.23 -4.54
N TRP A 77 3.88 -9.82 -5.77
CA TRP A 77 3.32 -10.45 -6.97
C TRP A 77 4.23 -10.24 -8.17
N THR A 78 4.06 -11.06 -9.17
CA THR A 78 4.82 -10.97 -10.43
C THR A 78 3.91 -10.56 -11.57
N ILE A 79 4.38 -9.63 -12.39
CA ILE A 79 3.67 -9.16 -13.58
C ILE A 79 4.53 -9.44 -14.81
N ASP A 80 3.87 -9.92 -15.86
CA ASP A 80 4.47 -10.07 -17.18
C ASP A 80 4.41 -8.73 -17.91
N VAL A 81 5.55 -8.28 -18.45
CA VAL A 81 5.64 -7.01 -19.18
C VAL A 81 4.73 -7.00 -20.40
N SER A 82 4.45 -8.16 -20.99
CA SER A 82 3.52 -8.27 -22.11
C SER A 82 2.07 -7.89 -21.77
N THR A 83 1.72 -7.89 -20.49
CA THR A 83 0.39 -7.47 -20.02
C THR A 83 0.27 -5.96 -19.76
N LEU A 84 1.41 -5.26 -19.77
CA LEU A 84 1.42 -3.81 -19.66
C LEU A 84 0.98 -3.18 -20.98
N ASP A 85 0.24 -2.09 -20.89
CA ASP A 85 -0.18 -1.34 -22.08
C ASP A 85 1.02 -0.59 -22.72
N GLU A 86 0.78 0.05 -23.87
CA GLU A 86 1.83 0.79 -24.59
C GLU A 86 2.47 1.92 -23.79
N ALA A 87 1.77 2.41 -22.78
CA ALA A 87 2.27 3.44 -21.88
C ALA A 87 3.27 2.90 -20.84
N CYS A 88 3.45 1.58 -20.76
CA CYS A 88 4.30 0.92 -19.77
C CYS A 88 4.01 1.39 -18.34
N ASP A 89 2.75 1.45 -17.97
CA ASP A 89 2.33 1.90 -16.64
C ASP A 89 2.74 0.88 -15.58
N LEU A 90 3.71 1.26 -14.75
CA LEU A 90 4.23 0.44 -13.65
C LEU A 90 3.46 0.61 -12.34
N SER A 91 2.42 1.45 -12.32
CA SER A 91 1.57 1.68 -11.14
C SER A 91 0.47 0.62 -10.98
N VAL A 92 0.84 -0.64 -11.10
CA VAL A 92 -0.11 -1.76 -10.98
C VAL A 92 -0.48 -1.98 -9.52
N LYS A 93 -1.77 -2.11 -9.27
CA LYS A 93 -2.27 -2.41 -7.93
C LYS A 93 -1.99 -3.86 -7.54
N ASN A 94 -1.78 -4.10 -6.26
CA ASN A 94 -1.60 -5.44 -5.71
C ASN A 94 -2.87 -6.29 -5.94
N PRO A 95 -2.81 -7.35 -6.75
CA PRO A 95 -3.96 -8.22 -7.00
C PRO A 95 -4.34 -9.08 -5.78
N ASN A 96 -3.41 -9.27 -4.84
CA ASN A 96 -3.64 -10.05 -3.63
C ASN A 96 -4.24 -9.22 -2.49
N LYS A 97 -4.26 -7.90 -2.64
CA LYS A 97 -4.91 -7.01 -1.68
C LYS A 97 -6.41 -7.02 -1.93
N VAL A 98 -7.15 -7.59 -0.99
CA VAL A 98 -8.60 -7.47 -1.00
C VAL A 98 -8.94 -6.02 -0.65
N GLU A 99 -9.45 -5.28 -1.63
CA GLU A 99 -10.06 -3.99 -1.31
C GLU A 99 -11.29 -4.29 -0.45
N GLU A 100 -11.30 -3.79 0.78
CA GLU A 100 -12.52 -3.77 1.56
C GLU A 100 -13.52 -2.87 0.83
N VAL A 101 -14.35 -3.50 0.04
CA VAL A 101 -15.48 -2.80 -0.56
C VAL A 101 -16.48 -2.56 0.57
N ASP A 102 -16.75 -1.29 0.85
CA ASP A 102 -17.81 -0.95 1.76
C ASP A 102 -19.15 -1.29 1.08
N GLU A 103 -19.66 -2.48 1.39
CA GLU A 103 -20.90 -2.98 0.82
C GLU A 103 -22.16 -2.37 1.47
N ARG A 104 -21.96 -1.50 2.46
CA ARG A 104 -23.09 -0.85 3.12
C ARG A 104 -23.81 0.07 2.15
N THR A 105 -25.13 -0.03 2.17
CA THR A 105 -25.95 0.88 1.39
C THR A 105 -25.93 2.30 2.00
N PRO A 106 -26.20 3.35 1.20
CA PRO A 106 -26.31 4.71 1.75
C PRO A 106 -27.30 4.83 2.91
N SER A 107 -28.36 4.02 2.92
CA SER A 107 -29.33 3.96 4.00
C SER A 107 -28.72 3.42 5.29
N GLU A 108 -27.96 2.34 5.23
CA GLU A 108 -27.27 1.75 6.38
C GLU A 108 -26.23 2.69 6.98
N ILE A 109 -25.49 3.41 6.13
CA ILE A 109 -24.54 4.43 6.59
C ILE A 109 -25.28 5.57 7.29
N ALA A 110 -26.38 6.05 6.73
CA ALA A 110 -27.20 7.10 7.33
C ALA A 110 -27.79 6.67 8.69
N GLU A 111 -28.25 5.44 8.81
CA GLU A 111 -28.75 4.88 10.08
C GLU A 111 -27.64 4.78 11.13
N SER A 112 -26.44 4.38 10.74
CA SER A 112 -25.28 4.34 11.62
C SER A 112 -24.90 5.74 12.13
N ILE A 113 -24.91 6.74 11.27
CA ILE A 113 -24.65 8.14 11.63
C ILE A 113 -25.74 8.65 12.60
N PHE A 114 -26.99 8.35 12.33
CA PHE A 114 -28.11 8.74 13.19
C PHE A 114 -27.98 8.11 14.59
N ALA A 115 -27.66 6.82 14.67
CA ALA A 115 -27.46 6.13 15.93
C ALA A 115 -26.30 6.74 16.74
N LEU A 116 -25.18 7.05 16.09
CA LEU A 116 -24.03 7.71 16.72
C LEU A 116 -24.37 9.12 17.21
N ASN A 117 -25.12 9.89 16.43
CA ASN A 117 -25.58 11.22 16.83
C ASN A 117 -26.51 11.17 18.04
N SER A 118 -27.42 10.19 18.12
CA SER A 118 -28.29 9.99 19.25
C SER A 118 -27.50 9.66 20.53
N GLU A 119 -26.53 8.79 20.42
CA GLU A 119 -25.62 8.45 21.53
C GLU A 119 -24.78 9.66 21.97
N ASN A 120 -24.23 10.42 21.03
CA ASN A 120 -23.52 11.65 21.32
C ASN A 120 -24.38 12.69 22.02
N GLN A 121 -25.63 12.84 21.62
CA GLN A 121 -26.60 13.76 22.26
C GLN A 121 -26.81 13.37 23.72
N THR A 122 -27.01 12.10 24.01
CA THR A 122 -27.13 11.59 25.37
C THR A 122 -25.91 11.91 26.23
N LEU A 123 -24.71 11.68 25.68
CA LEU A 123 -23.45 11.99 26.36
C LEU A 123 -23.30 13.50 26.64
N ILE A 124 -23.68 14.35 25.68
CA ILE A 124 -23.67 15.81 25.84
C ILE A 124 -24.60 16.24 26.95
N ASP A 125 -25.81 15.68 27.01
CA ASP A 125 -26.80 15.98 28.06
C ASP A 125 -26.29 15.57 29.44
N GLU A 126 -25.64 14.42 29.56
CA GLU A 126 -24.98 13.98 30.80
C GLU A 126 -23.89 14.94 31.25
N ILE A 127 -23.04 15.39 30.30
CA ILE A 127 -21.99 16.36 30.58
C ILE A 127 -22.59 17.69 31.06
N LEU A 128 -23.65 18.16 30.43
CA LEU A 128 -24.32 19.39 30.84
C LEU A 128 -24.92 19.29 32.24
N GLU A 129 -25.42 18.14 32.62
CA GLU A 129 -25.89 17.91 34.00
C GLU A 129 -24.77 17.92 35.01
N MET A 130 -23.60 17.37 34.66
CA MET A 130 -22.44 17.38 35.54
C MET A 130 -21.85 18.78 35.76
N VAL A 131 -22.03 19.68 34.81
CA VAL A 131 -21.46 21.04 34.84
C VAL A 131 -22.40 22.08 35.47
N LYS A 132 -23.65 21.74 35.67
CA LYS A 132 -24.64 22.62 36.31
C LYS A 132 -24.38 22.84 37.79
#